data_dd6747195acc28fa92da22ac063ed05e
#
_entry.id   dd6747195acc28fa92da22ac063ed05e
#
_cell.length_a   1.000
_cell.length_b   1.000
_cell.length_c   1.000
_cell.angle_alpha   90.00
_cell.angle_beta   90.00
_cell.angle_gamma   90.00
#
_symmetry.space_group_name_H-M   'P 1'
#
loop_
_entity.id
_entity.type
_entity.pdbx_description
1 polymer ?
#
loop_
_entity_poly.entity_id
_entity_poly.type
_entity_poly.pdbx_seq_one_letter_code
_entity_poly.pdbx_strand_id
1 'polypeptide(L)'
;ERTPGIAEAAICYTGDVFTNEKYNLQYYVDMARQLEDAGAHMLAIKDMAGLLRPFQAEKLVTELKKAVDLPIHLHTHDTASVQSATYLKAIEAGVDIVDGALGAMSGLTSQPNLNSLVAMMQGHKKASDLDLDLLNEYSNYWEAVRTMYAPFESELKAGTAEVYNNEIPGGQYTNLRGQAIALGVGDKFEQLKRNYTEANTLFGDIVKVTPSSKVVGDMAIFMTANSLTAEDVYAKGATLSFPESVKDFFKGGLGQPYQGFPKQLQEIVLKGEHAIEGRPNDHLAPIDFDADFKSFTKKFPEAEDGFFDYLSYKMYPKVYEDYYKNSALFGELSALPTPAFFYGLKQDEEIMITIEPGKTIIVKFLYMSEPDESGLRNVTFELNGQARRIKILDKNVKVERAQHAKAKTKGDIGAPLQGRLSRILVKPGDEVKLNAPLYVIEAMKMESIVSAPFEGIIGNVLLTEGTVVEQEDLVLTLEEAKLPEPDVEEYLFVYGTLRRDCGNDLHRLIARNSDYIGMATYQGQMYQVADYPGIIPSDDAKDQVVGELYLLSNTIKLLNVLDEYEEFNSDKPESSLFVREHVKVSLKGKEIETYAYLYNKKIDPKTRIASGDYVKG
;
A
#
# COMPACT_ATOMS: atom_id res chain seq x y z
N GLU A 1 -13.53 -7.57 -31.98
CA GLU A 1 -14.52 -7.83 -33.06
C GLU A 1 -15.00 -6.56 -33.81
N ARG A 2 -14.71 -5.36 -33.31
CA ARG A 2 -15.18 -4.10 -33.92
C ARG A 2 -14.11 -3.37 -34.75
N THR A 3 -12.88 -3.88 -34.75
CA THR A 3 -11.74 -3.27 -35.46
C THR A 3 -11.04 -4.34 -36.30
N PRO A 4 -10.33 -3.97 -37.38
CA PRO A 4 -9.52 -4.90 -38.19
C PRO A 4 -8.21 -5.29 -37.49
N GLY A 5 -8.05 -5.01 -36.22
CA GLY A 5 -6.86 -5.32 -35.43
C GLY A 5 -6.74 -6.80 -35.09
N ILE A 6 -5.48 -7.25 -34.87
CA ILE A 6 -5.17 -8.58 -34.36
C ILE A 6 -5.18 -8.52 -32.82
N ALA A 7 -5.94 -9.43 -32.19
CA ALA A 7 -5.97 -9.58 -30.73
C ALA A 7 -4.97 -10.66 -30.33
N GLU A 8 -3.88 -10.26 -29.70
CA GLU A 8 -2.95 -11.17 -29.04
C GLU A 8 -3.27 -11.23 -27.55
N ALA A 9 -3.56 -12.43 -27.05
CA ALA A 9 -3.86 -12.67 -25.66
C ALA A 9 -2.66 -13.30 -24.96
N ALA A 10 -2.18 -12.69 -23.86
CA ALA A 10 -0.98 -13.12 -23.16
C ALA A 10 -1.31 -13.85 -21.86
N ILE A 11 -0.69 -15.03 -21.67
CA ILE A 11 -0.64 -15.74 -20.40
C ILE A 11 0.74 -15.51 -19.78
N CYS A 12 0.77 -15.00 -18.56
CA CYS A 12 2.02 -14.82 -17.83
C CYS A 12 2.55 -16.17 -17.33
N TYR A 13 3.79 -16.50 -17.69
CA TYR A 13 4.45 -17.69 -17.15
C TYR A 13 4.97 -17.39 -15.74
N THR A 14 4.54 -18.21 -14.78
CA THR A 14 4.95 -18.08 -13.38
C THR A 14 5.05 -19.47 -12.74
N GLY A 15 6.09 -19.71 -11.96
CA GLY A 15 6.37 -21.01 -11.41
C GLY A 15 6.96 -22.02 -12.43
N ASP A 16 7.12 -23.24 -12.04
CA ASP A 16 7.65 -24.34 -12.85
C ASP A 16 6.51 -25.30 -13.22
N VAL A 17 6.21 -25.45 -14.51
CA VAL A 17 5.10 -26.31 -15.00
C VAL A 17 5.20 -27.79 -14.58
N PHE A 18 6.38 -28.25 -14.12
CA PHE A 18 6.55 -29.63 -13.66
C PHE A 18 6.29 -29.80 -12.17
N THR A 19 6.47 -28.75 -11.37
CA THR A 19 6.45 -28.84 -9.90
C THR A 19 5.47 -27.90 -9.21
N ASN A 20 5.03 -26.82 -9.89
CA ASN A 20 4.08 -25.88 -9.30
C ASN A 20 2.66 -26.45 -9.34
N GLU A 21 2.01 -26.57 -8.17
CA GLU A 21 0.66 -27.12 -8.06
C GLU A 21 -0.40 -26.15 -8.59
N LYS A 22 -0.22 -24.83 -8.36
CA LYS A 22 -1.17 -23.79 -8.74
C LYS A 22 -1.09 -23.47 -10.24
N TYR A 23 0.13 -23.29 -10.76
CA TYR A 23 0.40 -22.91 -12.16
C TYR A 23 1.04 -24.07 -12.91
N ASN A 24 0.39 -25.23 -12.87
CA ASN A 24 0.83 -26.43 -13.57
C ASN A 24 0.52 -26.38 -15.08
N LEU A 25 0.97 -27.39 -15.81
CA LEU A 25 0.77 -27.44 -17.26
C LEU A 25 -0.71 -27.34 -17.67
N GLN A 26 -1.61 -27.97 -16.88
CA GLN A 26 -3.04 -27.94 -17.18
C GLN A 26 -3.63 -26.53 -17.07
N TYR A 27 -3.17 -25.71 -16.10
CA TYR A 27 -3.55 -24.31 -16.00
C TYR A 27 -3.30 -23.53 -17.30
N TYR A 28 -2.12 -23.71 -17.91
CA TYR A 28 -1.77 -23.01 -19.17
C TYR A 28 -2.62 -23.52 -20.34
N VAL A 29 -2.86 -24.83 -20.42
CA VAL A 29 -3.70 -25.43 -21.47
C VAL A 29 -5.14 -24.97 -21.36
N ASP A 30 -5.71 -24.95 -20.16
CA ASP A 30 -7.10 -24.52 -19.96
C ASP A 30 -7.28 -23.02 -20.22
N MET A 31 -6.30 -22.21 -19.82
CA MET A 31 -6.32 -20.77 -20.11
C MET A 31 -6.21 -20.50 -21.62
N ALA A 32 -5.34 -21.22 -22.31
CA ALA A 32 -5.18 -21.09 -23.75
C ALA A 32 -6.49 -21.39 -24.50
N ARG A 33 -7.19 -22.45 -24.14
CA ARG A 33 -8.51 -22.79 -24.72
C ARG A 33 -9.56 -21.72 -24.46
N GLN A 34 -9.62 -21.20 -23.22
CA GLN A 34 -10.53 -20.11 -22.88
C GLN A 34 -10.27 -18.86 -23.71
N LEU A 35 -9.01 -18.54 -23.99
CA LEU A 35 -8.63 -17.39 -24.81
C LEU A 35 -8.97 -17.59 -26.29
N GLU A 36 -8.76 -18.81 -26.81
CA GLU A 36 -9.19 -19.18 -28.18
C GLU A 36 -10.71 -19.09 -28.29
N ASP A 37 -11.46 -19.68 -27.36
CA ASP A 37 -12.93 -19.61 -27.31
C ASP A 37 -13.44 -18.16 -27.19
N ALA A 38 -12.70 -17.28 -26.53
CA ALA A 38 -12.99 -15.85 -26.43
C ALA A 38 -12.69 -15.06 -27.73
N GLY A 39 -12.07 -15.71 -28.72
CA GLY A 39 -11.79 -15.11 -30.05
C GLY A 39 -10.42 -14.45 -30.17
N ALA A 40 -9.44 -14.83 -29.36
CA ALA A 40 -8.06 -14.41 -29.57
C ALA A 40 -7.54 -14.87 -30.94
N HIS A 41 -6.70 -14.06 -31.57
CA HIS A 41 -6.08 -14.38 -32.87
C HIS A 41 -4.69 -14.98 -32.70
N MET A 42 -4.04 -14.73 -31.57
CA MET A 42 -2.70 -15.19 -31.23
C MET A 42 -2.60 -15.38 -29.71
N LEU A 43 -1.84 -16.37 -29.29
CA LEU A 43 -1.54 -16.67 -27.90
C LEU A 43 -0.09 -16.31 -27.58
N ALA A 44 0.13 -15.40 -26.65
CA ALA A 44 1.47 -15.10 -26.12
C ALA A 44 1.71 -15.80 -24.78
N ILE A 45 2.86 -16.38 -24.61
CA ILE A 45 3.42 -16.79 -23.32
C ILE A 45 4.44 -15.76 -22.90
N LYS A 46 4.14 -15.03 -21.82
CA LYS A 46 4.98 -13.96 -21.29
C LYS A 46 5.73 -14.42 -20.06
N ASP A 47 7.00 -14.74 -20.23
CA ASP A 47 7.92 -15.09 -19.15
C ASP A 47 8.68 -13.84 -18.68
N MET A 48 8.13 -13.13 -17.68
CA MET A 48 8.63 -11.83 -17.19
C MET A 48 9.97 -11.92 -16.48
N ALA A 49 10.34 -13.09 -15.95
CA ALA A 49 11.51 -13.25 -15.10
C ALA A 49 12.59 -14.16 -15.73
N GLY A 50 12.29 -14.80 -16.84
CA GLY A 50 13.19 -15.82 -17.42
C GLY A 50 13.14 -17.15 -16.66
N LEU A 51 11.94 -17.55 -16.18
CA LEU A 51 11.72 -18.78 -15.40
C LEU A 51 11.59 -20.01 -16.28
N LEU A 52 11.13 -19.84 -17.50
CA LEU A 52 10.89 -20.93 -18.43
C LEU A 52 12.25 -21.53 -18.89
N ARG A 53 12.50 -22.76 -18.45
CA ARG A 53 13.74 -23.49 -18.81
C ARG A 53 13.55 -24.25 -20.12
N PRO A 54 14.64 -24.70 -20.80
CA PRO A 54 14.54 -25.32 -22.12
C PRO A 54 13.59 -26.52 -22.21
N PHE A 55 13.63 -27.44 -21.24
CA PHE A 55 12.78 -28.63 -21.27
C PHE A 55 11.33 -28.35 -20.88
N GLN A 56 11.10 -27.35 -20.02
CA GLN A 56 9.74 -26.86 -19.73
C GLN A 56 9.14 -26.18 -20.96
N ALA A 57 9.92 -25.40 -21.70
CA ALA A 57 9.49 -24.74 -22.94
C ALA A 57 9.08 -25.76 -24.00
N GLU A 58 9.91 -26.78 -24.22
CA GLU A 58 9.58 -27.87 -25.15
C GLU A 58 8.23 -28.54 -24.77
N LYS A 59 8.05 -28.86 -23.47
CA LYS A 59 6.83 -29.48 -22.99
C LYS A 59 5.62 -28.57 -23.12
N LEU A 60 5.74 -27.31 -22.64
CA LEU A 60 4.66 -26.32 -22.66
C LEU A 60 4.18 -26.05 -24.09
N VAL A 61 5.11 -25.71 -24.99
CA VAL A 61 4.77 -25.41 -26.40
C VAL A 61 4.17 -26.61 -27.08
N THR A 62 4.73 -27.81 -26.87
CA THR A 62 4.18 -29.06 -27.46
C THR A 62 2.73 -29.28 -27.03
N GLU A 63 2.39 -29.09 -25.75
CA GLU A 63 1.01 -29.30 -25.28
C GLU A 63 0.07 -28.17 -25.72
N LEU A 64 0.53 -26.92 -25.77
CA LEU A 64 -0.26 -25.81 -26.27
C LEU A 64 -0.59 -25.98 -27.77
N LYS A 65 0.40 -26.39 -28.59
CA LYS A 65 0.17 -26.67 -30.04
C LYS A 65 -0.79 -27.83 -30.30
N LYS A 66 -1.00 -28.73 -29.33
CA LYS A 66 -2.05 -29.77 -29.39
C LYS A 66 -3.42 -29.26 -28.93
N ALA A 67 -3.43 -28.25 -28.07
CA ALA A 67 -4.63 -27.81 -27.38
C ALA A 67 -5.40 -26.71 -28.12
N VAL A 68 -4.70 -25.85 -28.88
CA VAL A 68 -5.25 -24.69 -29.61
C VAL A 68 -4.66 -24.60 -31.02
N ASP A 69 -5.40 -24.02 -31.94
CA ASP A 69 -4.97 -23.77 -33.32
C ASP A 69 -4.32 -22.38 -33.50
N LEU A 70 -4.19 -21.61 -32.43
CA LEU A 70 -3.60 -20.26 -32.45
C LEU A 70 -2.08 -20.30 -32.72
N PRO A 71 -1.54 -19.31 -33.46
CA PRO A 71 -0.12 -19.02 -33.43
C PRO A 71 0.33 -18.75 -31.99
N ILE A 72 1.51 -19.33 -31.62
CA ILE A 72 2.08 -19.18 -30.29
C ILE A 72 3.28 -18.24 -30.38
N HIS A 73 3.26 -17.20 -29.56
CA HIS A 73 4.34 -16.25 -29.38
C HIS A 73 4.97 -16.47 -27.99
N LEU A 74 6.27 -16.62 -27.92
CA LEU A 74 7.01 -16.77 -26.67
C LEU A 74 7.91 -15.56 -26.43
N HIS A 75 7.66 -14.86 -25.33
CA HIS A 75 8.48 -13.77 -24.81
C HIS A 75 9.14 -14.19 -23.51
N THR A 76 10.45 -13.95 -23.36
CA THR A 76 11.17 -14.20 -22.11
C THR A 76 12.27 -13.16 -21.87
N HIS A 77 12.75 -13.07 -20.62
CA HIS A 77 13.90 -12.25 -20.21
C HIS A 77 15.11 -13.13 -19.94
N ASP A 78 16.29 -12.70 -20.36
CA ASP A 78 17.53 -13.52 -20.29
C ASP A 78 18.27 -13.41 -18.93
N THR A 79 17.51 -13.24 -17.86
CA THR A 79 18.05 -13.00 -16.51
C THR A 79 19.01 -14.10 -16.04
N ALA A 80 18.75 -15.36 -16.43
CA ALA A 80 19.61 -16.51 -16.10
C ALA A 80 20.65 -16.84 -17.17
N SER A 81 20.68 -16.11 -18.28
CA SER A 81 21.56 -16.36 -19.45
C SER A 81 21.36 -17.75 -20.08
N VAL A 82 20.16 -18.32 -20.01
CA VAL A 82 19.83 -19.63 -20.61
C VAL A 82 18.70 -19.53 -21.64
N GLN A 83 18.15 -18.35 -21.87
CA GLN A 83 16.91 -18.22 -22.61
C GLN A 83 17.07 -18.38 -24.13
N SER A 84 18.26 -18.23 -24.69
CA SER A 84 18.55 -18.64 -26.06
C SER A 84 18.34 -20.15 -26.26
N ALA A 85 18.73 -20.98 -25.27
CA ALA A 85 18.48 -22.43 -25.31
C ALA A 85 16.98 -22.75 -25.11
N THR A 86 16.29 -21.96 -24.28
CA THR A 86 14.84 -22.06 -24.11
C THR A 86 14.10 -21.79 -25.41
N TYR A 87 14.51 -20.76 -26.16
CA TYR A 87 13.94 -20.45 -27.47
C TYR A 87 14.25 -21.54 -28.49
N LEU A 88 15.46 -22.08 -28.52
CA LEU A 88 15.77 -23.20 -29.41
C LEU A 88 14.81 -24.37 -29.18
N LYS A 89 14.59 -24.77 -27.93
CA LYS A 89 13.68 -25.85 -27.58
C LYS A 89 12.22 -25.53 -27.91
N ALA A 90 11.78 -24.29 -27.70
CA ALA A 90 10.45 -23.84 -28.08
C ALA A 90 10.25 -23.86 -29.62
N ILE A 91 11.26 -23.44 -30.40
CA ILE A 91 11.25 -23.45 -31.87
C ILE A 91 11.17 -24.90 -32.39
N GLU A 92 11.95 -25.80 -31.82
CA GLU A 92 11.86 -27.23 -32.16
C GLU A 92 10.46 -27.80 -31.86
N ALA A 93 9.83 -27.40 -30.73
CA ALA A 93 8.50 -27.80 -30.33
C ALA A 93 7.36 -27.17 -31.13
N GLY A 94 7.63 -26.13 -31.92
CA GLY A 94 6.65 -25.58 -32.85
C GLY A 94 6.17 -24.15 -32.55
N VAL A 95 6.81 -23.39 -31.66
CA VAL A 95 6.51 -21.98 -31.46
C VAL A 95 6.62 -21.22 -32.77
N ASP A 96 5.75 -20.23 -32.97
CA ASP A 96 5.67 -19.47 -34.23
C ASP A 96 6.47 -18.18 -34.18
N ILE A 97 6.52 -17.51 -33.02
CA ILE A 97 7.20 -16.23 -32.82
C ILE A 97 8.01 -16.27 -31.52
N VAL A 98 9.20 -15.69 -31.56
CA VAL A 98 10.04 -15.44 -30.38
C VAL A 98 10.61 -14.02 -30.41
N ASP A 99 10.76 -13.39 -29.25
CA ASP A 99 11.29 -12.04 -29.11
C ASP A 99 12.81 -12.05 -28.84
N GLY A 100 13.55 -11.22 -29.56
CA GLY A 100 14.94 -10.96 -29.30
C GLY A 100 15.23 -9.46 -29.24
N ALA A 101 16.28 -9.07 -28.54
CA ALA A 101 16.79 -7.71 -28.53
C ALA A 101 18.06 -7.63 -29.38
N LEU A 102 18.30 -6.50 -30.07
CA LEU A 102 19.57 -6.25 -30.77
C LEU A 102 20.75 -6.48 -29.81
N GLY A 103 21.86 -6.99 -30.34
CA GLY A 103 22.98 -7.43 -29.53
C GLY A 103 23.43 -6.46 -28.44
N ALA A 104 23.54 -5.18 -28.76
CA ALA A 104 23.88 -4.13 -27.80
C ALA A 104 22.86 -3.91 -26.68
N MET A 105 21.58 -4.29 -26.86
CA MET A 105 20.48 -4.10 -25.92
C MET A 105 20.00 -5.40 -25.28
N SER A 106 20.67 -6.50 -25.53
CA SER A 106 20.27 -7.85 -25.15
C SER A 106 20.87 -8.32 -23.82
N GLY A 107 20.35 -9.44 -23.33
CA GLY A 107 20.88 -10.13 -22.15
C GLY A 107 20.47 -9.51 -20.82
N LEU A 108 20.92 -10.09 -19.72
CA LEU A 108 20.57 -9.68 -18.35
C LEU A 108 19.04 -9.64 -18.15
N THR A 109 18.52 -8.48 -17.78
CA THR A 109 17.06 -8.28 -17.60
C THR A 109 16.32 -7.91 -18.89
N SER A 110 17.03 -7.85 -20.05
CA SER A 110 16.44 -7.74 -21.38
C SER A 110 16.20 -9.13 -21.99
N GLN A 111 15.85 -9.17 -23.29
CA GLN A 111 15.60 -10.40 -24.04
C GLN A 111 16.89 -11.05 -24.51
N PRO A 112 16.84 -12.32 -24.97
CA PRO A 112 17.96 -12.98 -25.64
C PRO A 112 18.46 -12.19 -26.85
N ASN A 113 19.76 -12.33 -27.16
CA ASN A 113 20.42 -11.64 -28.24
C ASN A 113 19.89 -12.10 -29.60
N LEU A 114 19.19 -11.20 -30.32
CA LEU A 114 18.57 -11.47 -31.62
C LEU A 114 19.64 -11.88 -32.67
N ASN A 115 20.79 -11.19 -32.72
CA ASN A 115 21.88 -11.49 -33.66
C ASN A 115 22.37 -12.93 -33.45
N SER A 116 22.53 -13.33 -32.17
CA SER A 116 22.94 -14.69 -31.82
C SER A 116 21.86 -15.72 -32.13
N LEU A 117 20.58 -15.39 -31.94
CA LEU A 117 19.46 -16.27 -32.28
C LEU A 117 19.42 -16.52 -33.81
N VAL A 118 19.54 -15.46 -34.61
CA VAL A 118 19.59 -15.60 -36.07
C VAL A 118 20.78 -16.47 -36.51
N ALA A 119 21.96 -16.22 -35.95
CA ALA A 119 23.14 -17.04 -36.23
C ALA A 119 22.99 -18.50 -35.81
N MET A 120 22.39 -18.74 -34.61
CA MET A 120 22.13 -20.10 -34.09
C MET A 120 21.16 -20.88 -34.99
N MET A 121 20.22 -20.19 -35.63
CA MET A 121 19.21 -20.83 -36.48
C MET A 121 19.66 -21.04 -37.92
N GLN A 122 20.84 -20.57 -38.33
CA GLN A 122 21.35 -20.78 -39.69
C GLN A 122 21.40 -22.29 -40.02
N GLY A 123 20.83 -22.64 -41.17
CA GLY A 123 20.71 -24.03 -41.61
C GLY A 123 19.55 -24.83 -41.01
N HIS A 124 18.82 -24.28 -40.05
CA HIS A 124 17.60 -24.89 -39.52
C HIS A 124 16.42 -24.60 -40.45
N LYS A 125 15.47 -25.55 -40.56
CA LYS A 125 14.24 -25.41 -41.40
C LYS A 125 13.34 -24.24 -41.06
N LYS A 126 13.50 -23.69 -39.86
CA LYS A 126 12.78 -22.52 -39.32
C LYS A 126 13.71 -21.30 -39.20
N ALA A 127 14.82 -21.24 -39.93
CA ALA A 127 15.65 -20.04 -39.96
C ALA A 127 14.84 -18.84 -40.46
N SER A 128 15.07 -17.66 -39.88
CA SER A 128 14.48 -16.42 -40.37
C SER A 128 15.27 -15.88 -41.59
N ASP A 129 14.60 -15.01 -42.36
CA ASP A 129 15.21 -14.29 -43.49
C ASP A 129 15.91 -12.98 -43.04
N LEU A 130 16.11 -12.78 -41.73
CA LEU A 130 16.79 -11.62 -41.19
C LEU A 130 18.27 -11.60 -41.62
N ASP A 131 18.69 -10.45 -42.13
CA ASP A 131 20.06 -10.21 -42.54
C ASP A 131 20.97 -9.98 -41.31
N LEU A 132 21.87 -10.93 -41.04
CA LEU A 132 22.72 -10.89 -39.88
C LEU A 132 23.73 -9.73 -39.92
N ASP A 133 24.23 -9.38 -41.11
CA ASP A 133 25.20 -8.29 -41.25
C ASP A 133 24.55 -6.95 -40.98
N LEU A 134 23.33 -6.75 -41.45
CA LEU A 134 22.52 -5.55 -41.14
C LEU A 134 22.16 -5.47 -39.63
N LEU A 135 21.81 -6.59 -39.02
CA LEU A 135 21.57 -6.63 -37.57
C LEU A 135 22.83 -6.26 -36.76
N ASN A 136 24.02 -6.70 -37.24
CA ASN A 136 25.28 -6.34 -36.59
C ASN A 136 25.61 -4.86 -36.79
N GLU A 137 25.33 -4.26 -37.94
CA GLU A 137 25.46 -2.82 -38.16
C GLU A 137 24.58 -2.00 -37.19
N TYR A 138 23.33 -2.37 -37.04
CA TYR A 138 22.43 -1.73 -36.08
C TYR A 138 22.90 -1.94 -34.63
N SER A 139 23.37 -3.13 -34.29
CA SER A 139 23.92 -3.40 -32.96
C SER A 139 25.10 -2.50 -32.64
N ASN A 140 26.03 -2.33 -33.58
CA ASN A 140 27.21 -1.45 -33.44
C ASN A 140 26.79 0.02 -33.24
N TYR A 141 25.78 0.49 -33.99
CA TYR A 141 25.22 1.83 -33.78
C TYR A 141 24.68 2.00 -32.36
N TRP A 142 23.85 1.07 -31.89
CA TRP A 142 23.28 1.15 -30.56
C TRP A 142 24.29 0.94 -29.44
N GLU A 143 25.36 0.19 -29.67
CA GLU A 143 26.50 0.08 -28.74
C GLU A 143 27.15 1.45 -28.49
N ALA A 144 27.36 2.22 -29.57
CA ALA A 144 27.90 3.58 -29.46
C ALA A 144 26.93 4.54 -28.74
N VAL A 145 25.64 4.46 -29.08
CA VAL A 145 24.59 5.27 -28.42
C VAL A 145 24.47 4.92 -26.94
N ARG A 146 24.52 3.65 -26.60
CA ARG A 146 24.36 3.15 -25.22
C ARG A 146 25.34 3.78 -24.24
N THR A 147 26.56 4.11 -24.68
CA THR A 147 27.55 4.79 -23.84
C THR A 147 27.06 6.12 -23.29
N MET A 148 26.17 6.84 -24.02
CA MET A 148 25.60 8.11 -23.59
C MET A 148 24.54 7.91 -22.48
N TYR A 149 23.99 6.70 -22.35
CA TYR A 149 22.95 6.34 -21.38
C TYR A 149 23.48 5.53 -20.20
N ALA A 150 24.79 5.38 -20.06
CA ALA A 150 25.43 4.60 -19.01
C ALA A 150 24.92 4.91 -17.57
N PRO A 151 24.57 6.17 -17.20
CA PRO A 151 24.00 6.45 -15.88
C PRO A 151 22.67 5.78 -15.59
N PHE A 152 21.95 5.34 -16.63
CA PHE A 152 20.65 4.66 -16.50
C PHE A 152 20.77 3.13 -16.55
N GLU A 153 21.97 2.59 -16.78
CA GLU A 153 22.19 1.15 -16.78
C GLU A 153 22.11 0.58 -15.35
N SER A 154 21.59 -0.64 -15.27
CA SER A 154 21.69 -1.39 -14.02
C SER A 154 23.16 -1.79 -13.78
N GLU A 155 23.54 -1.91 -12.50
CA GLU A 155 24.89 -2.39 -12.14
C GLU A 155 25.07 -3.90 -12.34
N LEU A 156 24.11 -4.60 -12.91
CA LEU A 156 24.21 -6.03 -13.21
C LEU A 156 25.28 -6.26 -14.29
N LYS A 157 26.20 -7.18 -14.01
CA LYS A 157 27.32 -7.50 -14.92
C LYS A 157 27.18 -8.86 -15.58
N ALA A 158 26.37 -9.75 -15.00
CA ALA A 158 26.14 -11.09 -15.52
C ALA A 158 24.74 -11.56 -15.16
N GLY A 159 24.20 -12.50 -15.94
CA GLY A 159 22.98 -13.21 -15.59
C GLY A 159 23.16 -14.07 -14.34
N THR A 160 22.07 -14.37 -13.67
CA THR A 160 22.10 -15.15 -12.42
C THR A 160 20.98 -16.19 -12.37
N ALA A 161 21.35 -17.43 -12.04
CA ALA A 161 20.39 -18.50 -11.81
C ALA A 161 19.57 -18.33 -10.50
N GLU A 162 19.89 -17.34 -9.67
CA GLU A 162 19.10 -17.01 -8.49
C GLU A 162 17.65 -16.60 -8.82
N VAL A 163 17.40 -16.17 -10.06
CA VAL A 163 16.05 -15.88 -10.52
C VAL A 163 15.10 -17.07 -10.34
N TYR A 164 15.60 -18.29 -10.40
CA TYR A 164 14.78 -19.49 -10.14
C TYR A 164 14.39 -19.67 -8.67
N ASN A 165 15.03 -18.93 -7.76
CA ASN A 165 14.71 -18.95 -6.33
C ASN A 165 13.83 -17.75 -5.94
N ASN A 166 14.14 -16.56 -6.48
CA ASN A 166 13.44 -15.32 -6.11
C ASN A 166 12.31 -14.93 -7.06
N GLU A 167 12.35 -15.42 -8.31
CA GLU A 167 11.35 -15.20 -9.36
C GLU A 167 11.02 -13.72 -9.62
N ILE A 168 11.99 -12.83 -9.39
CA ILE A 168 11.80 -11.39 -9.59
C ILE A 168 11.79 -11.09 -11.10
N PRO A 169 10.73 -10.47 -11.64
CA PRO A 169 10.70 -10.05 -13.04
C PRO A 169 11.87 -9.14 -13.39
N GLY A 170 12.41 -9.27 -14.62
CA GLY A 170 13.62 -8.57 -15.03
C GLY A 170 13.59 -7.06 -14.80
N GLY A 171 12.55 -6.38 -15.30
CA GLY A 171 12.35 -4.94 -15.06
C GLY A 171 12.16 -4.58 -13.59
N GLN A 172 11.49 -5.44 -12.81
CA GLN A 172 11.32 -5.23 -11.37
C GLN A 172 12.65 -5.40 -10.63
N TYR A 173 13.51 -6.33 -11.03
CA TYR A 173 14.81 -6.56 -10.40
C TYR A 173 15.69 -5.29 -10.45
N THR A 174 15.81 -4.66 -11.62
CA THR A 174 16.60 -3.43 -11.79
C THR A 174 16.00 -2.25 -11.01
N ASN A 175 14.68 -2.09 -11.05
CA ASN A 175 13.99 -1.05 -10.30
C ASN A 175 14.10 -1.25 -8.78
N LEU A 176 13.93 -2.48 -8.30
CA LEU A 176 13.96 -2.82 -6.88
C LEU A 176 15.33 -2.52 -6.26
N ARG A 177 16.42 -2.78 -7.00
CA ARG A 177 17.78 -2.45 -6.55
C ARG A 177 17.97 -0.94 -6.38
N GLY A 178 17.57 -0.15 -7.39
CA GLY A 178 17.63 1.31 -7.29
C GLY A 178 16.79 1.86 -6.15
N GLN A 179 15.58 1.34 -5.97
CA GLN A 179 14.70 1.70 -4.86
C GLN A 179 15.31 1.35 -3.50
N ALA A 180 15.90 0.16 -3.34
CA ALA A 180 16.54 -0.26 -2.10
C ALA A 180 17.70 0.67 -1.70
N ILE A 181 18.54 1.07 -2.68
CA ILE A 181 19.64 2.02 -2.44
C ILE A 181 19.09 3.37 -2.00
N ALA A 182 18.10 3.90 -2.70
CA ALA A 182 17.51 5.20 -2.38
C ALA A 182 16.78 5.24 -1.02
N LEU A 183 16.28 4.09 -0.57
CA LEU A 183 15.62 3.92 0.75
C LEU A 183 16.60 3.56 1.88
N GLY A 184 17.91 3.55 1.61
CA GLY A 184 18.92 3.25 2.62
C GLY A 184 18.99 1.77 3.05
N VAL A 185 18.39 0.86 2.27
CA VAL A 185 18.43 -0.61 2.53
C VAL A 185 19.17 -1.37 1.43
N GLY A 186 20.00 -0.67 0.62
CA GLY A 186 20.75 -1.27 -0.48
C GLY A 186 21.76 -2.35 -0.03
N ASP A 187 22.32 -2.22 1.16
CA ASP A 187 23.18 -3.19 1.81
C ASP A 187 22.46 -4.50 2.20
N LYS A 188 21.12 -4.43 2.35
CA LYS A 188 20.25 -5.56 2.67
C LYS A 188 19.61 -6.20 1.41
N PHE A 189 20.15 -5.96 0.22
CA PHE A 189 19.53 -6.41 -1.04
C PHE A 189 19.33 -7.93 -1.10
N GLU A 190 20.25 -8.72 -0.52
CA GLU A 190 20.08 -10.17 -0.42
C GLU A 190 18.90 -10.57 0.47
N GLN A 191 18.66 -9.83 1.56
CA GLN A 191 17.47 -10.03 2.39
C GLN A 191 16.21 -9.62 1.64
N LEU A 192 16.27 -8.53 0.88
CA LEU A 192 15.17 -8.03 0.08
C LEU A 192 14.72 -9.06 -0.98
N LYS A 193 15.65 -9.76 -1.64
CA LYS A 193 15.33 -10.85 -2.57
C LYS A 193 14.57 -11.99 -1.88
N ARG A 194 14.99 -12.39 -0.68
CA ARG A 194 14.28 -13.39 0.13
C ARG A 194 12.89 -12.91 0.53
N ASN A 195 12.79 -11.66 1.00
CA ASN A 195 11.51 -11.06 1.38
C ASN A 195 10.57 -10.91 0.18
N TYR A 196 11.09 -10.77 -1.05
CA TYR A 196 10.26 -10.75 -2.26
C TYR A 196 9.55 -12.09 -2.48
N THR A 197 10.27 -13.19 -2.33
CA THR A 197 9.69 -14.54 -2.39
C THR A 197 8.67 -14.74 -1.27
N GLU A 198 9.03 -14.36 -0.05
CA GLU A 198 8.17 -14.49 1.12
C GLU A 198 6.89 -13.65 0.99
N ALA A 199 7.00 -12.40 0.50
CA ALA A 199 5.85 -11.54 0.21
C ALA A 199 4.92 -12.15 -0.86
N ASN A 200 5.47 -12.75 -1.92
CA ASN A 200 4.65 -13.43 -2.92
C ASN A 200 3.92 -14.65 -2.34
N THR A 201 4.57 -15.41 -1.48
CA THR A 201 3.94 -16.53 -0.75
C THR A 201 2.83 -16.04 0.16
N LEU A 202 3.07 -14.95 0.92
CA LEU A 202 2.04 -14.31 1.74
C LEU A 202 0.81 -13.88 0.92
N PHE A 203 1.02 -13.40 -0.31
CA PHE A 203 -0.05 -12.97 -1.22
C PHE A 203 -0.78 -14.14 -1.89
N GLY A 204 -0.40 -15.37 -1.59
CA GLY A 204 -1.00 -16.58 -2.14
C GLY A 204 -0.42 -16.98 -3.49
N ASP A 205 0.85 -16.71 -3.72
CA ASP A 205 1.58 -17.01 -4.95
C ASP A 205 0.86 -16.42 -6.18
N ILE A 206 0.94 -15.11 -6.32
CA ILE A 206 0.28 -14.37 -7.40
C ILE A 206 1.16 -14.28 -8.64
N VAL A 207 0.54 -14.03 -9.79
CA VAL A 207 1.25 -13.70 -11.03
C VAL A 207 1.98 -12.36 -10.85
N LYS A 208 3.30 -12.35 -11.06
CA LYS A 208 4.19 -11.20 -10.89
C LYS A 208 4.39 -10.46 -12.21
N VAL A 209 3.39 -9.72 -12.64
CA VAL A 209 3.43 -8.86 -13.83
C VAL A 209 2.99 -7.45 -13.44
N THR A 210 3.48 -6.41 -14.11
CA THR A 210 3.07 -5.04 -13.83
C THR A 210 1.54 -4.90 -13.89
N PRO A 211 0.86 -4.41 -12.84
CA PRO A 211 1.39 -3.74 -11.65
C PRO A 211 1.63 -4.66 -10.43
N SER A 212 1.22 -5.93 -10.43
CA SER A 212 1.30 -6.82 -9.26
C SER A 212 2.73 -7.08 -8.77
N SER A 213 3.70 -7.15 -9.70
CA SER A 213 5.12 -7.29 -9.33
C SER A 213 5.64 -6.12 -8.49
N LYS A 214 5.12 -4.90 -8.74
CA LYS A 214 5.43 -3.73 -7.92
C LYS A 214 4.86 -3.88 -6.51
N VAL A 215 3.63 -4.37 -6.37
CA VAL A 215 3.00 -4.59 -5.06
C VAL A 215 3.80 -5.58 -4.21
N VAL A 216 4.26 -6.69 -4.82
CA VAL A 216 5.16 -7.65 -4.14
C VAL A 216 6.47 -6.98 -3.74
N GLY A 217 7.06 -6.15 -4.63
CA GLY A 217 8.27 -5.39 -4.34
C GLY A 217 8.11 -4.39 -3.21
N ASP A 218 7.01 -3.62 -3.19
CA ASP A 218 6.72 -2.66 -2.13
C ASP A 218 6.56 -3.36 -0.77
N MET A 219 5.89 -4.52 -0.73
CA MET A 219 5.79 -5.33 0.48
C MET A 219 7.15 -5.89 0.91
N ALA A 220 7.98 -6.36 -0.02
CA ALA A 220 9.31 -6.86 0.29
C ALA A 220 10.24 -5.77 0.85
N ILE A 221 10.18 -4.56 0.29
CA ILE A 221 10.89 -3.39 0.82
C ILE A 221 10.39 -3.06 2.23
N PHE A 222 9.08 -3.01 2.42
CA PHE A 222 8.46 -2.73 3.71
C PHE A 222 8.91 -3.75 4.77
N MET A 223 8.88 -5.04 4.47
CA MET A 223 9.36 -6.10 5.36
C MET A 223 10.86 -5.94 5.67
N THR A 224 11.68 -5.62 4.64
CA THR A 224 13.13 -5.47 4.82
C THR A 224 13.48 -4.25 5.67
N ALA A 225 12.85 -3.11 5.42
CA ALA A 225 13.08 -1.87 6.15
C ALA A 225 12.70 -2.00 7.63
N ASN A 226 11.59 -2.70 7.91
CA ASN A 226 11.09 -2.89 9.27
C ASN A 226 11.58 -4.20 9.92
N SER A 227 12.47 -4.96 9.27
CA SER A 227 13.00 -6.24 9.75
C SER A 227 11.90 -7.24 10.13
N LEU A 228 10.85 -7.34 9.31
CA LEU A 228 9.69 -8.21 9.53
C LEU A 228 9.87 -9.55 8.80
N THR A 229 9.41 -10.62 9.44
CA THR A 229 9.16 -11.92 8.82
C THR A 229 7.69 -12.07 8.44
N ALA A 230 7.32 -13.12 7.70
CA ALA A 230 5.92 -13.46 7.42
C ALA A 230 5.10 -13.65 8.71
N GLU A 231 5.69 -14.29 9.73
CA GLU A 231 5.06 -14.48 11.03
C GLU A 231 4.80 -13.15 11.74
N ASP A 232 5.76 -12.21 11.66
CA ASP A 232 5.59 -10.86 12.20
C ASP A 232 4.45 -10.09 11.51
N VAL A 233 4.27 -10.28 10.20
CA VAL A 233 3.17 -9.66 9.45
C VAL A 233 1.83 -10.12 10.00
N TYR A 234 1.65 -11.42 10.28
CA TYR A 234 0.43 -11.92 10.90
C TYR A 234 0.28 -11.50 12.36
N ALA A 235 1.36 -11.53 13.14
CA ALA A 235 1.30 -11.24 14.58
C ALA A 235 1.11 -9.76 14.90
N LYS A 236 1.75 -8.88 14.11
CA LYS A 236 1.81 -7.42 14.35
C LYS A 236 0.94 -6.62 13.36
N GLY A 237 0.32 -7.28 12.39
CA GLY A 237 -0.33 -6.62 11.25
C GLY A 237 -1.38 -5.58 11.61
N ALA A 238 -2.09 -5.75 12.75
CA ALA A 238 -3.06 -4.77 13.24
C ALA A 238 -2.44 -3.37 13.46
N THR A 239 -1.15 -3.30 13.84
CA THR A 239 -0.43 -2.05 14.12
C THR A 239 0.46 -1.58 12.97
N LEU A 240 0.68 -2.42 11.95
CA LEU A 240 1.54 -2.07 10.82
C LEU A 240 0.84 -1.11 9.86
N SER A 241 1.56 -0.11 9.36
CA SER A 241 1.11 0.78 8.28
C SER A 241 1.61 0.23 6.94
N PHE A 242 0.80 -0.62 6.30
CA PHE A 242 1.14 -1.20 5.01
C PHE A 242 1.23 -0.15 3.91
N PRO A 243 2.11 -0.35 2.88
CA PRO A 243 2.13 0.49 1.69
C PRO A 243 0.74 0.57 1.02
N GLU A 244 0.41 1.74 0.48
CA GLU A 244 -0.91 1.96 -0.14
C GLU A 244 -1.17 1.01 -1.32
N SER A 245 -0.13 0.71 -2.12
CA SER A 245 -0.22 -0.28 -3.20
C SER A 245 -0.62 -1.69 -2.70
N VAL A 246 -0.16 -2.07 -1.50
CA VAL A 246 -0.52 -3.36 -0.87
C VAL A 246 -1.97 -3.33 -0.41
N LYS A 247 -2.42 -2.23 0.18
CA LYS A 247 -3.83 -2.06 0.59
C LYS A 247 -4.76 -2.07 -0.62
N ASP A 248 -4.42 -1.30 -1.68
CA ASP A 248 -5.22 -1.26 -2.91
C ASP A 248 -5.31 -2.63 -3.58
N PHE A 249 -4.21 -3.39 -3.60
CA PHE A 249 -4.23 -4.76 -4.09
C PHE A 249 -5.21 -5.64 -3.30
N PHE A 250 -5.11 -5.68 -1.97
CA PHE A 250 -6.00 -6.49 -1.13
C PHE A 250 -7.44 -6.00 -1.12
N LYS A 251 -7.66 -4.71 -1.40
CA LYS A 251 -8.98 -4.14 -1.63
C LYS A 251 -9.62 -4.62 -2.94
N GLY A 252 -8.82 -5.12 -3.86
CA GLY A 252 -9.25 -5.57 -5.18
C GLY A 252 -9.12 -4.51 -6.28
N GLY A 253 -8.37 -3.42 -6.03
CA GLY A 253 -8.14 -2.34 -6.99
C GLY A 253 -7.43 -2.78 -8.27
N LEU A 254 -6.65 -3.86 -8.20
CA LEU A 254 -6.01 -4.51 -9.36
C LEU A 254 -6.81 -5.72 -9.91
N GLY A 255 -8.04 -5.92 -9.47
CA GLY A 255 -8.86 -7.08 -9.79
C GLY A 255 -8.65 -8.24 -8.83
N GLN A 256 -9.13 -9.42 -9.21
CA GLN A 256 -9.11 -10.62 -8.36
C GLN A 256 -7.99 -11.56 -8.81
N PRO A 257 -7.05 -11.97 -7.94
CA PRO A 257 -6.03 -12.93 -8.30
C PRO A 257 -6.64 -14.33 -8.51
N TYR A 258 -5.97 -15.15 -9.34
CA TYR A 258 -6.36 -16.53 -9.53
C TYR A 258 -6.42 -17.28 -8.19
N GLN A 259 -7.52 -17.96 -7.89
CA GLN A 259 -7.90 -18.58 -6.62
C GLN A 259 -8.19 -17.61 -5.46
N GLY A 260 -8.27 -16.30 -5.71
CA GLY A 260 -8.65 -15.30 -4.72
C GLY A 260 -7.53 -14.89 -3.76
N PHE A 261 -7.88 -14.04 -2.81
CA PHE A 261 -6.95 -13.53 -1.79
C PHE A 261 -6.85 -14.47 -0.58
N PRO A 262 -5.66 -14.57 0.08
CA PRO A 262 -5.54 -15.15 1.41
C PRO A 262 -6.38 -14.37 2.43
N LYS A 263 -7.51 -14.94 2.86
CA LYS A 263 -8.54 -14.23 3.65
C LYS A 263 -8.00 -13.57 4.91
N GLN A 264 -7.22 -14.31 5.70
CA GLN A 264 -6.65 -13.80 6.96
C GLN A 264 -5.75 -12.58 6.71
N LEU A 265 -4.88 -12.62 5.68
CA LEU A 265 -4.01 -11.48 5.37
C LEU A 265 -4.82 -10.31 4.81
N GLN A 266 -5.83 -10.57 3.99
CA GLN A 266 -6.72 -9.54 3.48
C GLN A 266 -7.40 -8.76 4.62
N GLU A 267 -7.93 -9.45 5.63
CA GLU A 267 -8.54 -8.83 6.81
C GLU A 267 -7.54 -7.98 7.61
N ILE A 268 -6.32 -8.49 7.79
CA ILE A 268 -5.23 -7.78 8.48
C ILE A 268 -4.84 -6.50 7.75
N VAL A 269 -4.70 -6.56 6.42
CA VAL A 269 -4.26 -5.41 5.61
C VAL A 269 -5.36 -4.36 5.50
N LEU A 270 -6.60 -4.79 5.31
CA LEU A 270 -7.75 -3.88 5.12
C LEU A 270 -8.26 -3.26 6.42
N LYS A 271 -7.99 -3.88 7.59
CA LYS A 271 -8.37 -3.34 8.91
C LYS A 271 -9.84 -2.90 9.00
N GLY A 272 -10.74 -3.65 8.39
CA GLY A 272 -12.17 -3.38 8.36
C GLY A 272 -12.65 -2.56 7.16
N GLU A 273 -11.77 -2.13 6.24
CA GLU A 273 -12.21 -1.59 4.96
C GLU A 273 -12.87 -2.67 4.09
N HIS A 274 -13.89 -2.28 3.34
CA HIS A 274 -14.58 -3.19 2.43
C HIS A 274 -13.75 -3.47 1.17
N ALA A 275 -13.64 -4.75 0.82
CA ALA A 275 -13.06 -5.17 -0.45
C ALA A 275 -14.04 -4.91 -1.62
N ILE A 276 -13.48 -4.66 -2.79
CA ILE A 276 -14.22 -4.54 -4.04
C ILE A 276 -14.53 -5.96 -4.54
N GLU A 277 -15.79 -6.21 -4.84
CA GLU A 277 -16.21 -7.46 -5.47
C GLU A 277 -16.24 -7.29 -6.99
N GLY A 278 -15.69 -8.28 -7.73
CA GLY A 278 -15.68 -8.26 -9.19
C GLY A 278 -14.63 -7.32 -9.77
N ARG A 279 -15.00 -6.61 -10.83
CA ARG A 279 -14.09 -5.69 -11.55
C ARG A 279 -14.11 -4.31 -10.92
N PRO A 280 -12.95 -3.72 -10.57
CA PRO A 280 -12.90 -2.37 -9.98
C PRO A 280 -13.64 -1.32 -10.83
N ASN A 281 -13.54 -1.41 -12.15
CA ASN A 281 -14.16 -0.44 -13.06
C ASN A 281 -15.69 -0.45 -13.04
N ASP A 282 -16.32 -1.53 -12.60
CA ASP A 282 -17.78 -1.62 -12.49
C ASP A 282 -18.32 -0.74 -11.35
N HIS A 283 -17.45 -0.33 -10.42
CA HIS A 283 -17.75 0.52 -9.27
C HIS A 283 -17.33 1.97 -9.43
N LEU A 284 -16.67 2.32 -10.56
CA LEU A 284 -16.24 3.69 -10.81
C LEU A 284 -17.37 4.51 -11.46
N ALA A 285 -17.51 5.76 -11.03
CA ALA A 285 -18.40 6.69 -11.69
C ALA A 285 -17.89 7.00 -13.11
N PRO A 286 -18.78 7.14 -14.10
CA PRO A 286 -18.39 7.59 -15.44
C PRO A 286 -17.68 8.94 -15.39
N ILE A 287 -16.63 9.10 -16.19
CA ILE A 287 -15.91 10.37 -16.33
C ILE A 287 -16.61 11.23 -17.38
N ASP A 288 -16.99 12.45 -17.01
CA ASP A 288 -17.33 13.50 -17.95
C ASP A 288 -16.03 14.12 -18.50
N PHE A 289 -15.56 13.60 -19.64
CA PHE A 289 -14.30 14.02 -20.23
C PHE A 289 -14.27 15.52 -20.58
N ASP A 290 -15.40 16.11 -20.97
CA ASP A 290 -15.46 17.53 -21.33
C ASP A 290 -15.32 18.45 -20.11
N ALA A 291 -15.99 18.12 -19.02
CA ALA A 291 -15.89 18.87 -17.77
C ALA A 291 -14.51 18.69 -17.13
N ASP A 292 -13.97 17.49 -17.16
CA ASP A 292 -12.66 17.14 -16.59
C ASP A 292 -11.52 17.80 -17.38
N PHE A 293 -11.60 17.80 -18.73
CA PHE A 293 -10.66 18.51 -19.60
C PHE A 293 -10.66 20.03 -19.35
N LYS A 294 -11.83 20.64 -19.15
CA LYS A 294 -11.92 22.05 -18.75
C LYS A 294 -11.25 22.33 -17.40
N SER A 295 -11.33 21.38 -16.49
CA SER A 295 -10.66 21.49 -15.18
C SER A 295 -9.14 21.36 -15.31
N PHE A 296 -8.69 20.44 -16.18
CA PHE A 296 -7.27 20.28 -16.52
C PHE A 296 -6.68 21.54 -17.14
N THR A 297 -7.33 22.15 -18.14
CA THR A 297 -6.83 23.39 -18.79
C THR A 297 -6.75 24.57 -17.83
N LYS A 298 -7.60 24.61 -16.81
CA LYS A 298 -7.47 25.63 -15.73
C LYS A 298 -6.27 25.37 -14.83
N LYS A 299 -5.97 24.10 -14.56
CA LYS A 299 -4.85 23.70 -13.69
C LYS A 299 -3.50 23.85 -14.39
N PHE A 300 -3.48 23.60 -15.71
CA PHE A 300 -2.28 23.60 -16.55
C PHE A 300 -2.49 24.50 -17.79
N PRO A 301 -2.49 25.84 -17.63
CA PRO A 301 -2.85 26.76 -18.70
C PRO A 301 -1.82 26.81 -19.84
N GLU A 302 -0.60 26.37 -19.62
CA GLU A 302 0.50 26.36 -20.60
C GLU A 302 0.75 24.96 -21.19
N ALA A 303 -0.22 24.03 -21.07
CA ALA A 303 -0.13 22.72 -21.71
C ALA A 303 -0.22 22.89 -23.24
N GLU A 304 0.83 22.44 -23.96
CA GLU A 304 0.99 22.70 -25.40
C GLU A 304 0.16 21.76 -26.27
N ASP A 305 0.13 20.45 -25.90
CA ASP A 305 -0.55 19.39 -26.68
C ASP A 305 -2.01 19.16 -26.25
N GLY A 306 -2.55 20.06 -25.41
CA GLY A 306 -3.97 20.11 -25.08
C GLY A 306 -4.56 18.76 -24.61
N PHE A 307 -5.23 18.04 -25.48
CA PHE A 307 -5.91 16.79 -25.13
C PHE A 307 -4.94 15.63 -24.83
N PHE A 308 -3.78 15.55 -25.49
CA PHE A 308 -2.76 14.52 -25.18
C PHE A 308 -2.12 14.76 -23.83
N ASP A 309 -1.86 16.01 -23.48
CA ASP A 309 -1.39 16.38 -22.13
C ASP A 309 -2.41 16.01 -21.05
N TYR A 310 -3.70 16.24 -21.33
CA TYR A 310 -4.78 15.82 -20.45
C TYR A 310 -4.80 14.29 -20.27
N LEU A 311 -4.67 13.51 -21.33
CA LEU A 311 -4.62 12.05 -21.24
C LEU A 311 -3.40 11.58 -20.46
N SER A 312 -2.24 12.20 -20.68
CA SER A 312 -1.01 11.93 -19.93
C SER A 312 -1.18 12.22 -18.44
N TYR A 313 -1.82 13.34 -18.11
CA TYR A 313 -2.16 13.67 -16.72
C TYR A 313 -3.13 12.66 -16.10
N LYS A 314 -4.16 12.23 -16.84
CA LYS A 314 -5.12 11.23 -16.32
C LYS A 314 -4.50 9.86 -16.07
N MET A 315 -3.57 9.44 -16.91
CA MET A 315 -2.86 8.17 -16.76
C MET A 315 -1.76 8.22 -15.72
N TYR A 316 -1.06 9.36 -15.60
CA TYR A 316 0.13 9.50 -14.75
C TYR A 316 0.16 10.87 -14.06
N PRO A 317 -0.78 11.18 -13.13
CA PRO A 317 -0.95 12.54 -12.60
C PRO A 317 0.33 13.14 -12.03
N LYS A 318 1.02 12.41 -11.16
CA LYS A 318 2.26 12.87 -10.52
C LYS A 318 3.39 13.11 -11.53
N VAL A 319 3.57 12.19 -12.47
CA VAL A 319 4.61 12.30 -13.49
C VAL A 319 4.38 13.52 -14.37
N TYR A 320 3.12 13.74 -14.77
CA TYR A 320 2.77 14.91 -15.58
C TYR A 320 2.97 16.22 -14.81
N GLU A 321 2.57 16.28 -13.54
CA GLU A 321 2.79 17.47 -12.71
C GLU A 321 4.28 17.81 -12.55
N ASP A 322 5.12 16.81 -12.38
CA ASP A 322 6.58 17.00 -12.27
C ASP A 322 7.16 17.43 -13.63
N TYR A 323 6.70 16.82 -14.74
CA TYR A 323 7.07 17.25 -16.09
C TYR A 323 6.69 18.70 -16.35
N TYR A 324 5.43 19.08 -16.08
CA TYR A 324 4.94 20.44 -16.28
C TYR A 324 5.74 21.49 -15.49
N LYS A 325 6.05 21.21 -14.21
CA LYS A 325 6.89 22.06 -13.37
C LYS A 325 8.31 22.21 -13.91
N ASN A 326 8.91 21.11 -14.35
CA ASN A 326 10.26 21.12 -14.91
C ASN A 326 10.31 21.84 -16.25
N SER A 327 9.32 21.62 -17.11
CA SER A 327 9.20 22.33 -18.39
C SER A 327 9.04 23.82 -18.22
N ALA A 328 8.20 24.27 -17.27
CA ALA A 328 8.06 25.67 -16.93
C ALA A 328 9.36 26.29 -16.36
N LEU A 329 10.17 25.51 -15.63
CA LEU A 329 11.42 25.97 -15.03
C LEU A 329 12.58 26.03 -16.03
N PHE A 330 12.72 25.01 -16.88
CA PHE A 330 13.90 24.84 -17.75
C PHE A 330 13.62 25.12 -19.22
N GLY A 331 12.36 25.20 -19.64
CA GLY A 331 11.98 25.32 -21.03
C GLY A 331 12.20 24.04 -21.83
N GLU A 332 12.28 24.17 -23.16
CA GLU A 332 12.50 23.07 -24.09
C GLU A 332 13.97 22.63 -24.08
N LEU A 333 14.23 21.42 -23.62
CA LEU A 333 15.57 20.85 -23.48
C LEU A 333 16.00 19.95 -24.63
N SER A 334 15.12 19.62 -25.58
CA SER A 334 15.41 18.74 -26.73
C SER A 334 16.48 19.32 -27.65
N ALA A 335 16.68 20.64 -27.64
CA ALA A 335 17.73 21.33 -28.38
C ALA A 335 19.15 21.07 -27.84
N LEU A 336 19.28 20.53 -26.60
CA LEU A 336 20.58 20.24 -26.00
C LEU A 336 21.18 18.95 -26.60
N PRO A 337 22.50 18.92 -26.92
CA PRO A 337 23.18 17.67 -27.22
C PRO A 337 23.05 16.69 -26.05
N THR A 338 22.74 15.42 -26.33
CA THR A 338 22.55 14.37 -25.31
C THR A 338 23.68 14.27 -24.27
N PRO A 339 25.00 14.30 -24.68
CA PRO A 339 26.08 14.32 -23.70
C PRO A 339 26.07 15.55 -22.77
N ALA A 340 25.74 16.71 -23.29
CA ALA A 340 25.67 17.94 -22.50
C ALA A 340 24.50 17.90 -21.50
N PHE A 341 23.37 17.32 -21.89
CA PHE A 341 22.21 17.12 -21.01
C PHE A 341 22.53 16.20 -19.82
N PHE A 342 23.19 15.06 -20.06
CA PHE A 342 23.46 14.07 -19.01
C PHE A 342 24.70 14.39 -18.17
N TYR A 343 25.76 14.87 -18.79
CA TYR A 343 27.06 15.00 -18.14
C TYR A 343 27.50 16.45 -17.92
N GLY A 344 26.72 17.42 -18.43
CA GLY A 344 27.15 18.82 -18.48
C GLY A 344 28.30 19.03 -19.47
N LEU A 345 28.99 20.15 -19.30
CA LEU A 345 30.15 20.52 -20.10
C LEU A 345 31.42 20.43 -19.26
N LYS A 346 32.53 20.00 -19.88
CA LYS A 346 33.86 20.11 -19.28
C LYS A 346 34.32 21.56 -19.33
N GLN A 347 35.24 21.93 -18.45
CA GLN A 347 35.82 23.26 -18.46
C GLN A 347 36.39 23.60 -19.84
N ASP A 348 36.08 24.78 -20.35
CA ASP A 348 36.39 25.29 -21.66
C ASP A 348 35.74 24.55 -22.85
N GLU A 349 34.87 23.59 -22.60
CA GLU A 349 34.05 22.94 -23.63
C GLU A 349 32.97 23.87 -24.13
N GLU A 350 32.75 23.86 -25.46
CA GLU A 350 31.80 24.70 -26.16
C GLU A 350 30.79 23.84 -26.93
N ILE A 351 29.52 24.21 -26.86
CA ILE A 351 28.43 23.62 -27.65
C ILE A 351 27.67 24.68 -28.40
N MET A 352 27.07 24.28 -29.52
CA MET A 352 26.11 25.10 -30.27
C MET A 352 24.71 24.58 -30.08
N ILE A 353 23.78 25.46 -29.71
CA ILE A 353 22.38 25.16 -29.48
C ILE A 353 21.55 25.97 -30.45
N THR A 354 20.80 25.32 -31.35
CA THR A 354 19.84 25.98 -32.24
C THR A 354 18.50 26.05 -31.54
N ILE A 355 18.10 27.25 -31.11
CA ILE A 355 16.86 27.49 -30.39
C ILE A 355 15.68 27.56 -31.38
N GLU A 356 15.90 28.20 -32.53
CA GLU A 356 14.97 28.40 -33.62
C GLU A 356 15.71 28.36 -34.95
N PRO A 357 15.04 28.11 -36.08
CA PRO A 357 15.67 28.20 -37.39
C PRO A 357 16.44 29.51 -37.57
N GLY A 358 17.74 29.44 -37.81
CA GLY A 358 18.63 30.60 -37.98
C GLY A 358 19.06 31.29 -36.68
N LYS A 359 18.67 30.81 -35.50
CA LYS A 359 19.05 31.38 -34.20
C LYS A 359 19.83 30.36 -33.36
N THR A 360 21.13 30.46 -33.39
CA THR A 360 22.05 29.59 -32.69
C THR A 360 22.74 30.34 -31.54
N ILE A 361 22.82 29.72 -30.40
CA ILE A 361 23.57 30.17 -29.22
C ILE A 361 24.80 29.30 -29.06
N ILE A 362 25.96 29.93 -28.89
CA ILE A 362 27.20 29.28 -28.51
C ILE A 362 27.32 29.34 -26.99
N VAL A 363 27.40 28.20 -26.34
CA VAL A 363 27.52 28.06 -24.88
C VAL A 363 28.85 27.42 -24.54
N LYS A 364 29.68 28.14 -23.78
CA LYS A 364 30.95 27.65 -23.27
C LYS A 364 30.92 27.60 -21.74
N PHE A 365 31.31 26.47 -21.15
CA PHE A 365 31.45 26.37 -19.70
C PHE A 365 32.81 26.88 -19.27
N LEU A 366 32.85 27.89 -18.38
CA LEU A 366 34.10 28.49 -17.94
C LEU A 366 34.58 27.85 -16.62
N TYR A 367 33.79 27.94 -15.57
CA TYR A 367 34.15 27.34 -14.28
C TYR A 367 32.94 27.21 -13.32
N MET A 368 33.10 26.39 -12.30
CA MET A 368 32.19 26.24 -11.19
C MET A 368 32.94 26.45 -9.88
N SER A 369 32.41 27.27 -8.97
CA SER A 369 33.01 27.52 -7.66
C SER A 369 32.83 26.32 -6.72
N GLU A 370 33.65 26.27 -5.64
CA GLU A 370 33.33 25.40 -4.51
C GLU A 370 31.98 25.79 -3.90
N PRO A 371 31.29 24.87 -3.22
CA PRO A 371 30.03 25.18 -2.54
C PRO A 371 30.27 26.11 -1.35
N ASP A 372 29.36 27.03 -1.14
CA ASP A 372 29.35 27.82 0.09
C ASP A 372 28.73 27.05 1.27
N GLU A 373 28.63 27.67 2.45
CA GLU A 373 28.09 27.05 3.67
C GLU A 373 26.62 26.60 3.52
N SER A 374 25.89 27.16 2.58
CA SER A 374 24.51 26.77 2.23
C SER A 374 24.44 25.71 1.14
N GLY A 375 25.58 25.22 0.66
CA GLY A 375 25.66 24.24 -0.42
C GLY A 375 25.44 24.83 -1.82
N LEU A 376 25.43 26.18 -1.96
CA LEU A 376 25.28 26.84 -3.26
C LEU A 376 26.61 26.97 -3.98
N ARG A 377 26.64 26.70 -5.30
CA ARG A 377 27.77 26.93 -6.20
C ARG A 377 27.42 28.01 -7.22
N ASN A 378 28.43 28.79 -7.61
CA ASN A 378 28.32 29.67 -8.77
C ASN A 378 28.86 28.94 -10.00
N VAL A 379 28.04 28.77 -11.01
CA VAL A 379 28.42 28.23 -12.31
C VAL A 379 28.47 29.38 -13.31
N THR A 380 29.59 29.51 -14.01
CA THR A 380 29.83 30.60 -14.97
C THR A 380 29.94 30.01 -16.38
N PHE A 381 29.08 30.48 -17.26
CA PHE A 381 29.08 30.18 -18.69
C PHE A 381 29.40 31.44 -19.50
N GLU A 382 29.86 31.26 -20.71
CA GLU A 382 29.91 32.29 -21.73
C GLU A 382 28.86 31.95 -22.80
N LEU A 383 27.95 32.90 -23.07
CA LEU A 383 26.92 32.79 -24.09
C LEU A 383 27.20 33.82 -25.18
N ASN A 384 27.53 33.38 -26.41
CA ASN A 384 27.88 34.27 -27.51
C ASN A 384 28.92 35.33 -27.11
N GLY A 385 29.97 34.95 -26.38
CA GLY A 385 31.02 35.85 -25.90
C GLY A 385 30.69 36.67 -24.64
N GLN A 386 29.52 36.48 -24.04
CA GLN A 386 29.10 37.18 -22.81
C GLN A 386 29.03 36.24 -21.61
N ALA A 387 29.78 36.55 -20.56
CA ALA A 387 29.75 35.76 -19.34
C ALA A 387 28.39 35.84 -18.63
N ARG A 388 27.89 34.71 -18.19
CA ARG A 388 26.67 34.54 -17.40
C ARG A 388 26.98 33.69 -16.18
N ARG A 389 26.54 34.11 -15.02
CA ARG A 389 26.70 33.41 -13.75
C ARG A 389 25.34 33.02 -13.20
N ILE A 390 25.20 31.76 -12.85
CA ILE A 390 24.01 31.21 -12.20
C ILE A 390 24.42 30.55 -10.87
N LYS A 391 23.51 30.60 -9.88
CA LYS A 391 23.68 29.90 -8.62
C LYS A 391 22.86 28.62 -8.66
N ILE A 392 23.48 27.52 -8.30
CA ILE A 392 22.83 26.22 -8.22
C ILE A 392 23.08 25.58 -6.85
N LEU A 393 22.14 24.83 -6.34
CA LEU A 393 22.32 24.00 -5.16
C LEU A 393 23.03 22.72 -5.55
N ASP A 394 24.19 22.44 -4.94
CA ASP A 394 24.89 21.18 -5.11
C ASP A 394 24.23 20.08 -4.26
N LYS A 395 23.54 19.17 -4.94
CA LYS A 395 22.85 18.04 -4.27
C LYS A 395 23.79 17.01 -3.66
N ASN A 396 25.09 17.04 -4.02
CA ASN A 396 26.11 16.12 -3.51
C ASN A 396 26.75 16.63 -2.21
N VAL A 397 26.63 17.91 -1.90
CA VAL A 397 27.08 18.45 -0.62
C VAL A 397 26.15 17.93 0.46
N LYS A 398 26.69 17.12 1.35
CA LYS A 398 26.00 16.78 2.61
C LYS A 398 26.00 18.06 3.48
N VAL A 399 25.01 18.92 3.29
CA VAL A 399 24.64 19.88 4.31
C VAL A 399 24.27 19.01 5.52
N GLU A 400 24.90 19.22 6.68
CA GLU A 400 24.50 18.50 7.91
C GLU A 400 22.99 18.71 8.07
N ARG A 401 22.24 17.67 7.72
CA ARG A 401 20.79 17.67 7.92
C ARG A 401 20.59 17.67 9.41
N ALA A 402 19.76 18.55 9.91
CA ALA A 402 19.35 18.54 11.30
C ALA A 402 18.90 17.11 11.62
N GLN A 403 19.60 16.45 12.54
CA GLN A 403 19.19 15.13 13.01
C GLN A 403 17.86 15.33 13.72
N HIS A 404 16.82 14.72 13.18
CA HIS A 404 15.52 14.73 13.83
C HIS A 404 15.56 13.81 15.06
N ALA A 405 14.79 14.15 16.07
CA ALA A 405 14.60 13.27 17.22
C ALA A 405 14.00 11.94 16.74
N LYS A 406 14.41 10.83 17.33
CA LYS A 406 13.86 9.51 17.01
C LYS A 406 12.69 9.18 17.95
N ALA A 407 11.68 8.52 17.43
CA ALA A 407 10.56 7.98 18.19
C ALA A 407 11.08 6.93 19.20
N LYS A 408 10.74 7.08 20.49
CA LYS A 408 11.25 6.23 21.58
C LYS A 408 10.14 5.69 22.48
N THR A 409 9.02 6.37 22.54
CA THR A 409 7.91 6.03 23.43
C THR A 409 6.68 5.59 22.65
N LYS A 410 5.74 4.92 23.31
CA LYS A 410 4.49 4.45 22.69
C LYS A 410 3.68 5.57 22.01
N GLY A 411 3.76 6.80 22.53
CA GLY A 411 3.08 7.97 21.96
C GLY A 411 3.85 8.69 20.87
N ASP A 412 5.10 8.31 20.59
CA ASP A 412 5.90 8.90 19.53
C ASP A 412 5.54 8.22 18.18
N ILE A 413 5.08 8.99 17.23
CA ILE A 413 4.77 8.49 15.89
C ILE A 413 5.92 8.85 14.96
N GLY A 414 6.75 7.85 14.67
CA GLY A 414 7.94 7.97 13.82
C GLY A 414 7.71 7.51 12.40
N ALA A 415 8.60 7.94 11.49
CA ALA A 415 8.57 7.54 10.09
C ALA A 415 8.88 6.02 9.95
N PRO A 416 8.03 5.22 9.29
CA PRO A 416 8.25 3.77 9.15
C PRO A 416 9.38 3.42 8.18
N LEU A 417 9.81 4.36 7.34
CA LEU A 417 10.89 4.21 6.36
C LEU A 417 11.46 5.57 5.99
N GLN A 418 12.63 5.57 5.36
CA GLN A 418 13.22 6.80 4.80
C GLN A 418 12.38 7.31 3.62
N GLY A 419 12.07 8.62 3.63
CA GLY A 419 11.27 9.25 2.57
C GLY A 419 11.07 10.73 2.78
N ARG A 420 10.10 11.30 2.07
CA ARG A 420 9.65 12.68 2.22
C ARG A 420 8.24 12.70 2.81
N LEU A 421 8.00 13.52 3.81
CA LEU A 421 6.64 13.79 4.28
C LEU A 421 5.86 14.50 3.17
N SER A 422 4.96 13.78 2.53
CA SER A 422 4.18 14.29 1.40
C SER A 422 3.02 15.17 1.89
N ARG A 423 2.30 14.70 2.91
CA ARG A 423 1.15 15.41 3.51
C ARG A 423 1.06 15.10 5.00
N ILE A 424 0.64 16.09 5.78
CA ILE A 424 0.26 15.93 7.18
C ILE A 424 -1.26 16.13 7.26
N LEU A 425 -1.97 15.12 7.76
CA LEU A 425 -3.43 15.02 7.70
C LEU A 425 -4.10 15.46 9.00
N VAL A 426 -3.31 15.75 10.03
CA VAL A 426 -3.79 16.10 11.37
C VAL A 426 -3.08 17.35 11.90
N LYS A 427 -3.68 18.00 12.91
CA LYS A 427 -3.15 19.16 13.60
C LYS A 427 -3.05 18.90 15.10
N PRO A 428 -2.19 19.62 15.85
CA PRO A 428 -2.18 19.55 17.30
C PRO A 428 -3.57 19.81 17.89
N GLY A 429 -4.01 18.93 18.80
CA GLY A 429 -5.32 18.97 19.43
C GLY A 429 -6.43 18.17 18.71
N ASP A 430 -6.18 17.63 17.53
CA ASP A 430 -7.16 16.78 16.85
C ASP A 430 -7.34 15.45 17.61
N GLU A 431 -8.60 15.03 17.79
CA GLU A 431 -8.94 13.70 18.30
C GLU A 431 -8.89 12.70 17.15
N VAL A 432 -8.16 11.60 17.32
CA VAL A 432 -8.03 10.55 16.31
C VAL A 432 -8.43 9.20 16.89
N LYS A 433 -9.13 8.42 16.09
CA LYS A 433 -9.48 7.03 16.41
C LYS A 433 -8.35 6.07 16.03
N LEU A 434 -8.37 4.87 16.57
CA LEU A 434 -7.51 3.77 16.11
C LEU A 434 -7.56 3.66 14.56
N ASN A 435 -6.39 3.55 13.93
CA ASN A 435 -6.20 3.49 12.46
C ASN A 435 -6.59 4.77 11.68
N ALA A 436 -6.90 5.89 12.34
CA ALA A 436 -7.09 7.17 11.63
C ALA A 436 -5.77 7.59 10.93
N PRO A 437 -5.83 8.09 9.68
CA PRO A 437 -4.64 8.53 8.96
C PRO A 437 -4.04 9.79 9.59
N LEU A 438 -2.71 9.79 9.81
CA LEU A 438 -1.97 10.88 10.46
C LEU A 438 -1.16 11.70 9.46
N TYR A 439 -0.38 11.03 8.64
CA TYR A 439 0.44 11.66 7.59
C TYR A 439 0.80 10.66 6.49
N VAL A 440 1.24 11.19 5.35
CA VAL A 440 1.69 10.41 4.19
C VAL A 440 3.19 10.61 4.01
N ILE A 441 3.92 9.51 3.88
CA ILE A 441 5.32 9.50 3.51
C ILE A 441 5.46 8.95 2.09
N GLU A 442 6.20 9.66 1.25
CA GLU A 442 6.52 9.28 -0.13
C GLU A 442 7.99 8.90 -0.22
N ALA A 443 8.27 7.72 -0.78
CA ALA A 443 9.61 7.24 -1.06
C ALA A 443 9.64 6.53 -2.41
N MET A 444 10.40 7.05 -3.39
CA MET A 444 10.58 6.45 -4.71
C MET A 444 9.26 6.03 -5.40
N LYS A 445 8.26 6.92 -5.40
CA LYS A 445 6.90 6.69 -5.93
C LYS A 445 6.07 5.65 -5.16
N MET A 446 6.50 5.27 -3.98
CA MET A 446 5.71 4.50 -3.02
C MET A 446 5.17 5.47 -1.97
N GLU A 447 3.86 5.49 -1.79
CA GLU A 447 3.22 6.22 -0.71
C GLU A 447 2.83 5.26 0.41
N SER A 448 3.06 5.66 1.64
CA SER A 448 2.61 4.96 2.84
C SER A 448 1.87 5.94 3.73
N ILE A 449 0.63 5.59 4.07
CA ILE A 449 -0.15 6.35 5.05
C ILE A 449 0.17 5.80 6.43
N VAL A 450 0.71 6.65 7.29
CA VAL A 450 0.93 6.32 8.69
C VAL A 450 -0.33 6.62 9.47
N SER A 451 -0.85 5.62 10.16
CA SER A 451 -2.12 5.68 10.89
C SER A 451 -1.89 5.61 12.40
N ALA A 452 -2.87 6.11 13.16
CA ALA A 452 -2.85 6.12 14.62
C ALA A 452 -2.84 4.67 15.17
N PRO A 453 -1.85 4.29 16.00
CA PRO A 453 -1.76 2.96 16.60
C PRO A 453 -2.74 2.74 17.77
N PHE A 454 -3.37 3.79 18.26
CA PHE A 454 -4.41 3.81 19.29
C PHE A 454 -5.22 5.11 19.17
N GLU A 455 -6.38 5.18 19.82
CA GLU A 455 -7.16 6.41 19.86
C GLU A 455 -6.56 7.40 20.87
N GLY A 456 -6.55 8.69 20.50
CA GLY A 456 -5.92 9.69 21.33
C GLY A 456 -6.05 11.10 20.76
N ILE A 457 -5.31 12.01 21.37
CA ILE A 457 -5.22 13.42 20.94
C ILE A 457 -3.84 13.68 20.38
N ILE A 458 -3.78 14.34 19.22
CA ILE A 458 -2.51 14.77 18.63
C ILE A 458 -1.86 15.82 19.53
N GLY A 459 -0.69 15.50 20.05
CA GLY A 459 0.12 16.44 20.83
C GLY A 459 0.81 17.45 19.93
N ASN A 460 2.08 17.25 19.66
CA ASN A 460 2.87 18.14 18.80
C ASN A 460 3.09 17.52 17.41
N VAL A 461 2.98 18.33 16.37
CA VAL A 461 3.47 18.03 15.02
C VAL A 461 4.84 18.69 14.90
N LEU A 462 5.90 17.87 14.85
CA LEU A 462 7.29 18.29 14.98
C LEU A 462 7.97 18.58 13.64
N LEU A 463 7.50 17.96 12.58
CA LEU A 463 8.04 18.11 11.23
C LEU A 463 6.97 18.65 10.29
N THR A 464 7.40 19.24 9.17
CA THR A 464 6.52 19.88 8.18
C THR A 464 6.48 19.08 6.88
N GLU A 465 5.46 19.32 6.06
CA GLU A 465 5.40 18.78 4.70
C GLU A 465 6.64 19.16 3.89
N GLY A 466 7.13 18.24 3.08
CA GLY A 466 8.36 18.39 2.30
C GLY A 466 9.64 17.97 3.04
N THR A 467 9.60 17.76 4.38
CA THR A 467 10.75 17.30 5.15
C THR A 467 11.18 15.91 4.72
N VAL A 468 12.47 15.71 4.49
CA VAL A 468 13.05 14.38 4.27
C VAL A 468 13.37 13.76 5.63
N VAL A 469 12.86 12.58 5.88
CA VAL A 469 12.99 11.84 7.13
C VAL A 469 13.69 10.52 6.91
N GLU A 470 14.39 10.05 7.94
CA GLU A 470 14.92 8.69 8.05
C GLU A 470 13.95 7.81 8.84
N GLN A 471 14.17 6.51 8.80
CA GLN A 471 13.39 5.58 9.62
C GLN A 471 13.46 5.99 11.10
N GLU A 472 12.31 5.92 11.77
CA GLU A 472 12.10 6.30 13.18
C GLU A 472 12.23 7.81 13.48
N ASP A 473 12.46 8.69 12.51
CA ASP A 473 12.38 10.13 12.77
C ASP A 473 11.02 10.51 13.33
N LEU A 474 11.00 11.18 14.47
CA LEU A 474 9.79 11.58 15.18
C LEU A 474 9.04 12.67 14.40
N VAL A 475 7.87 12.31 13.87
CA VAL A 475 7.04 13.24 13.07
C VAL A 475 6.05 13.99 13.93
N LEU A 476 5.34 13.27 14.79
CA LEU A 476 4.36 13.85 15.71
C LEU A 476 4.21 12.99 16.98
N THR A 477 3.56 13.55 18.00
CA THR A 477 3.21 12.83 19.22
C THR A 477 1.71 12.60 19.31
N LEU A 478 1.33 11.42 19.78
CA LEU A 478 -0.04 11.01 20.05
C LEU A 478 -0.16 10.71 21.54
N GLU A 479 -0.95 11.47 22.25
CA GLU A 479 -1.26 11.27 23.65
C GLU A 479 -2.49 10.36 23.75
N GLU A 480 -2.42 9.28 24.56
CA GLU A 480 -3.62 8.51 24.87
C GLU A 480 -4.67 9.52 25.39
N ALA A 481 -5.89 9.48 24.83
CA ALA A 481 -6.97 10.26 25.35
C ALA A 481 -7.11 9.86 26.83
N LYS A 482 -6.59 10.66 27.74
CA LYS A 482 -6.94 10.53 29.13
C LYS A 482 -8.43 10.81 29.17
N LEU A 483 -9.21 9.74 29.28
CA LEU A 483 -10.55 9.89 29.82
C LEU A 483 -10.36 10.68 31.11
N PRO A 484 -11.10 11.77 31.33
CA PRO A 484 -11.03 12.49 32.59
C PRO A 484 -11.19 11.42 33.69
N GLU A 485 -10.16 11.27 34.56
CA GLU A 485 -10.33 10.52 35.77
C GLU A 485 -11.53 11.17 36.47
N PRO A 486 -12.60 10.43 36.78
CA PRO A 486 -13.70 11.00 37.49
C PRO A 486 -13.17 11.46 38.85
N ASP A 487 -13.15 12.76 39.09
CA ASP A 487 -12.85 13.35 40.41
C ASP A 487 -13.94 12.95 41.45
N VAL A 488 -14.90 12.11 41.06
CA VAL A 488 -15.99 11.61 41.88
C VAL A 488 -16.08 10.09 41.69
N GLU A 489 -15.97 9.35 42.80
CA GLU A 489 -16.26 7.92 42.85
C GLU A 489 -17.73 7.70 42.44
N GLU A 490 -17.97 7.07 41.30
CA GLU A 490 -19.33 6.76 40.79
C GLU A 490 -19.63 5.29 41.01
N TYR A 491 -20.84 5.03 41.46
CA TYR A 491 -21.30 3.70 41.84
C TYR A 491 -22.54 3.29 41.04
N LEU A 492 -22.72 1.96 40.91
CA LEU A 492 -23.90 1.33 40.33
C LEU A 492 -24.50 0.34 41.31
N PHE A 493 -25.83 0.46 41.58
CA PHE A 493 -26.59 -0.47 42.39
C PHE A 493 -27.39 -1.41 41.49
N VAL A 494 -27.16 -2.72 41.64
CA VAL A 494 -27.78 -3.78 40.84
C VAL A 494 -28.57 -4.70 41.76
N TYR A 495 -29.89 -4.83 41.52
CA TYR A 495 -30.81 -5.53 42.42
C TYR A 495 -31.53 -6.74 41.79
N GLY A 496 -31.49 -6.91 40.44
CA GLY A 496 -32.28 -7.91 39.70
C GLY A 496 -31.41 -8.94 38.97
N THR A 497 -31.80 -9.23 37.72
CA THR A 497 -31.19 -10.22 36.86
C THR A 497 -29.73 -9.95 36.52
N LEU A 498 -29.25 -8.70 36.69
CA LEU A 498 -27.85 -8.31 36.47
C LEU A 498 -26.92 -8.63 37.65
N ARG A 499 -27.46 -9.15 38.79
CA ARG A 499 -26.63 -9.61 39.90
C ARG A 499 -25.81 -10.84 39.51
N ARG A 500 -24.62 -11.00 40.15
CA ARG A 500 -23.67 -12.06 39.82
C ARG A 500 -24.25 -13.48 39.88
N ASP A 501 -25.19 -13.73 40.78
CA ASP A 501 -25.76 -15.05 41.02
C ASP A 501 -26.90 -15.40 40.06
N CYS A 502 -27.31 -14.48 39.17
CA CYS A 502 -28.43 -14.67 38.23
C CYS A 502 -28.05 -15.22 36.87
N GLY A 503 -26.75 -15.40 36.57
CA GLY A 503 -26.26 -16.03 35.33
C GLY A 503 -26.43 -15.18 34.05
N ASN A 504 -26.67 -13.88 34.17
CA ASN A 504 -26.82 -12.96 33.03
C ASN A 504 -25.45 -12.62 32.41
N ASP A 505 -25.35 -12.68 31.08
CA ASP A 505 -24.10 -12.40 30.37
C ASP A 505 -23.65 -10.93 30.52
N LEU A 506 -24.57 -9.98 30.70
CA LEU A 506 -24.23 -8.58 30.97
C LEU A 506 -23.58 -8.37 32.35
N HIS A 507 -23.77 -9.28 33.29
CA HIS A 507 -23.01 -9.24 34.54
C HIS A 507 -21.51 -9.31 34.29
N ARG A 508 -21.03 -10.07 33.27
CA ARG A 508 -19.61 -10.12 32.87
C ARG A 508 -19.09 -8.76 32.39
N LEU A 509 -19.95 -7.97 31.76
CA LEU A 509 -19.60 -6.60 31.34
C LEU A 509 -19.46 -5.68 32.56
N ILE A 510 -20.40 -5.76 33.52
CA ILE A 510 -20.33 -5.02 34.78
C ILE A 510 -19.02 -5.38 35.50
N ALA A 511 -18.74 -6.68 35.69
CA ALA A 511 -17.54 -7.17 36.39
C ALA A 511 -16.21 -6.79 35.73
N ARG A 512 -16.18 -6.51 34.41
CA ARG A 512 -14.99 -6.05 33.70
C ARG A 512 -14.76 -4.55 33.76
N ASN A 513 -15.79 -3.76 34.07
CA ASN A 513 -15.75 -2.30 34.05
C ASN A 513 -16.06 -1.69 35.43
N SER A 514 -16.05 -2.49 36.50
CA SER A 514 -16.34 -2.03 37.85
C SER A 514 -15.81 -2.99 38.91
N ASP A 515 -15.56 -2.49 40.11
CA ASP A 515 -15.15 -3.27 41.27
C ASP A 515 -16.34 -3.53 42.18
N TYR A 516 -16.56 -4.79 42.56
CA TYR A 516 -17.59 -5.15 43.51
C TYR A 516 -17.25 -4.67 44.90
N ILE A 517 -18.13 -3.81 45.51
CA ILE A 517 -17.94 -3.21 46.81
C ILE A 517 -18.64 -4.01 47.92
N GLY A 518 -19.84 -4.52 47.66
CA GLY A 518 -20.57 -5.29 48.65
C GLY A 518 -22.08 -5.32 48.41
N MET A 519 -22.76 -6.03 49.30
CA MET A 519 -24.22 -6.01 49.37
C MET A 519 -24.71 -4.72 50.01
N ALA A 520 -25.66 -4.05 49.37
CA ALA A 520 -26.26 -2.80 49.83
C ALA A 520 -27.79 -2.90 49.82
N THR A 521 -28.45 -1.98 50.50
CA THR A 521 -29.93 -1.88 50.53
C THR A 521 -30.38 -0.53 50.04
N TYR A 522 -31.49 -0.53 49.28
CA TYR A 522 -32.19 0.65 48.80
C TYR A 522 -33.57 0.73 49.47
N GLN A 523 -33.99 1.91 49.94
CA GLN A 523 -35.30 2.10 50.51
C GLN A 523 -36.35 2.17 49.39
N GLY A 524 -37.01 1.05 49.13
CA GLY A 524 -37.96 0.90 48.04
C GLY A 524 -38.70 -0.43 48.07
N GLN A 525 -39.64 -0.59 47.17
CA GLN A 525 -40.43 -1.81 47.01
C GLN A 525 -40.03 -2.53 45.72
N MET A 526 -39.95 -3.86 45.78
CA MET A 526 -39.62 -4.71 44.64
C MET A 526 -40.85 -5.49 44.16
N TYR A 527 -41.00 -5.59 42.85
CA TYR A 527 -42.10 -6.28 42.18
C TYR A 527 -41.60 -7.17 41.05
N GLN A 528 -42.26 -8.31 40.86
CA GLN A 528 -42.09 -9.11 39.65
C GLN A 528 -42.89 -8.47 38.53
N VAL A 529 -42.22 -7.93 37.49
CA VAL A 529 -42.92 -7.21 36.40
C VAL A 529 -43.02 -8.01 35.12
N ALA A 530 -42.04 -8.92 34.87
CA ALA A 530 -42.05 -9.94 33.86
C ALA A 530 -41.19 -11.13 34.36
N ASP A 531 -40.25 -11.62 33.60
CA ASP A 531 -39.20 -12.53 34.04
C ASP A 531 -38.02 -11.85 34.77
N TYR A 532 -38.20 -10.56 35.07
CA TYR A 532 -37.24 -9.71 35.80
C TYR A 532 -37.98 -8.84 36.87
N PRO A 533 -37.28 -8.34 37.90
CA PRO A 533 -37.85 -7.47 38.91
C PRO A 533 -37.80 -6.00 38.51
N GLY A 534 -38.73 -5.21 38.96
CA GLY A 534 -38.69 -3.75 38.96
C GLY A 534 -38.76 -3.21 40.39
N ILE A 535 -38.05 -2.10 40.68
CA ILE A 535 -38.09 -1.41 41.95
C ILE A 535 -38.67 0.00 41.81
N ILE A 536 -39.38 0.44 42.84
CA ILE A 536 -39.85 1.82 42.98
C ILE A 536 -39.48 2.37 44.36
N PRO A 537 -39.33 3.71 44.50
CA PRO A 537 -39.11 4.34 45.81
C PRO A 537 -40.24 4.03 46.80
N SER A 538 -39.93 4.04 48.10
CA SER A 538 -40.92 3.94 49.19
C SER A 538 -40.54 4.86 50.35
N ASP A 539 -41.56 5.47 50.96
CA ASP A 539 -41.40 6.28 52.17
C ASP A 539 -41.38 5.43 53.45
N ASP A 540 -41.76 4.15 53.38
CA ASP A 540 -41.72 3.25 54.53
C ASP A 540 -40.32 2.69 54.73
N ALA A 541 -39.70 3.02 55.86
CA ALA A 541 -38.36 2.54 56.24
C ALA A 541 -38.22 1.00 56.32
N LYS A 542 -39.36 0.27 56.37
CA LYS A 542 -39.37 -1.20 56.36
C LYS A 542 -39.21 -1.79 54.97
N ASP A 543 -39.45 -0.99 53.95
CA ASP A 543 -39.32 -1.41 52.56
C ASP A 543 -37.84 -1.33 52.11
N GLN A 544 -37.19 -2.47 52.10
CA GLN A 544 -35.77 -2.57 51.77
C GLN A 544 -35.54 -3.49 50.57
N VAL A 545 -34.88 -2.99 49.52
CA VAL A 545 -34.46 -3.74 48.35
C VAL A 545 -32.97 -4.10 48.52
N VAL A 546 -32.65 -5.39 48.41
CA VAL A 546 -31.29 -5.91 48.51
C VAL A 546 -30.67 -6.02 47.16
N GLY A 547 -29.45 -5.48 47.00
CA GLY A 547 -28.67 -5.52 45.75
C GLY A 547 -27.17 -5.49 45.98
N GLU A 548 -26.48 -5.43 44.91
CA GLU A 548 -25.01 -5.39 44.83
C GLU A 548 -24.56 -3.99 44.43
N LEU A 549 -23.54 -3.46 45.11
CA LEU A 549 -22.93 -2.16 44.81
C LEU A 549 -21.57 -2.36 44.13
N TYR A 550 -21.38 -1.64 43.05
CA TYR A 550 -20.18 -1.65 42.23
C TYR A 550 -19.61 -0.25 42.10
N LEU A 551 -18.27 -0.09 42.25
CA LEU A 551 -17.54 1.12 41.93
C LEU A 551 -17.19 1.09 40.45
N LEU A 552 -17.57 2.09 39.69
CA LEU A 552 -17.40 2.14 38.25
C LEU A 552 -15.99 2.60 37.86
N SER A 553 -15.36 1.85 36.97
CA SER A 553 -14.04 2.20 36.40
C SER A 553 -14.15 2.88 35.04
N ASN A 554 -15.29 2.70 34.35
CA ASN A 554 -15.57 3.31 33.02
C ASN A 554 -17.07 3.62 32.91
N THR A 555 -17.50 4.65 33.65
CA THR A 555 -18.91 4.99 33.84
C THR A 555 -19.67 5.22 32.54
N ILE A 556 -19.16 6.08 31.64
CA ILE A 556 -19.88 6.45 30.42
C ILE A 556 -20.13 5.23 29.53
N LYS A 557 -19.08 4.42 29.29
CA LYS A 557 -19.18 3.26 28.41
C LYS A 557 -20.10 2.18 28.95
N LEU A 558 -20.04 1.93 30.27
CA LEU A 558 -20.85 0.91 30.89
C LEU A 558 -22.34 1.35 30.95
N LEU A 559 -22.59 2.59 31.36
CA LEU A 559 -23.97 3.11 31.46
C LEU A 559 -24.67 3.18 30.11
N ASN A 560 -23.95 3.55 29.00
CA ASN A 560 -24.55 3.55 27.67
C ASN A 560 -25.06 2.16 27.24
N VAL A 561 -24.32 1.09 27.56
CA VAL A 561 -24.77 -0.29 27.25
C VAL A 561 -25.90 -0.73 28.17
N LEU A 562 -25.88 -0.33 29.45
CA LEU A 562 -26.94 -0.64 30.38
C LEU A 562 -28.22 0.14 30.07
N ASP A 563 -28.13 1.40 29.62
CA ASP A 563 -29.24 2.21 29.15
C ASP A 563 -30.00 1.53 28.01
N GLU A 564 -29.24 0.98 27.03
CA GLU A 564 -29.84 0.23 25.92
C GLU A 564 -30.53 -1.05 26.40
N TYR A 565 -29.90 -1.78 27.32
CA TYR A 565 -30.48 -3.02 27.90
C TYR A 565 -31.70 -2.80 28.74
N GLU A 566 -31.75 -1.72 29.54
CA GLU A 566 -32.85 -1.36 30.43
C GLU A 566 -33.94 -0.50 29.71
N GLU A 567 -33.78 -0.34 28.38
CA GLU A 567 -34.69 0.47 27.54
C GLU A 567 -34.85 1.91 28.06
N PHE A 568 -33.76 2.52 28.55
CA PHE A 568 -33.75 3.90 29.01
C PHE A 568 -33.37 4.85 27.89
N ASN A 569 -34.19 5.88 27.67
CA ASN A 569 -33.95 6.98 26.74
C ASN A 569 -33.83 8.30 27.51
N SER A 570 -32.64 8.87 27.57
CA SER A 570 -32.36 10.12 28.26
C SER A 570 -33.13 11.34 27.71
N ASP A 571 -33.48 11.31 26.41
CA ASP A 571 -34.23 12.40 25.75
C ASP A 571 -35.74 12.34 26.03
N LYS A 572 -36.24 11.16 26.41
CA LYS A 572 -37.65 10.90 26.69
C LYS A 572 -37.83 9.91 27.86
N PRO A 573 -37.40 10.28 29.09
CA PRO A 573 -37.41 9.37 30.23
C PRO A 573 -38.81 8.81 30.55
N GLU A 574 -39.86 9.60 30.36
CA GLU A 574 -41.25 9.21 30.61
C GLU A 574 -41.74 8.05 29.73
N SER A 575 -41.12 7.85 28.56
CA SER A 575 -41.47 6.74 27.67
C SER A 575 -40.67 5.46 27.96
N SER A 576 -39.58 5.55 28.72
CA SER A 576 -38.66 4.46 29.04
C SER A 576 -39.30 3.37 29.90
N LEU A 577 -38.81 2.14 29.80
CA LEU A 577 -39.24 1.01 30.65
C LEU A 577 -38.67 1.15 32.05
N PHE A 578 -37.38 1.42 32.15
CA PHE A 578 -36.70 1.83 33.36
C PHE A 578 -36.14 3.24 33.19
N VAL A 579 -35.97 3.95 34.31
CA VAL A 579 -35.31 5.25 34.36
C VAL A 579 -34.06 5.13 35.22
N ARG A 580 -32.92 5.58 34.68
CA ARG A 580 -31.68 5.67 35.43
C ARG A 580 -31.72 6.91 36.33
N GLU A 581 -31.62 6.69 37.62
CA GLU A 581 -31.59 7.76 38.61
C GLU A 581 -30.43 7.63 39.58
N HIS A 582 -30.04 8.75 40.20
CA HIS A 582 -29.18 8.77 41.36
C HIS A 582 -30.02 8.49 42.61
N VAL A 583 -29.69 7.40 43.28
CA VAL A 583 -30.39 6.98 44.49
C VAL A 583 -29.39 6.82 45.64
N LYS A 584 -29.92 6.87 46.87
CA LYS A 584 -29.13 6.57 48.07
C LYS A 584 -29.33 5.13 48.48
N VAL A 585 -28.20 4.41 48.64
CA VAL A 585 -28.20 3.04 49.16
C VAL A 585 -27.39 2.96 50.44
N SER A 586 -27.74 2.04 51.30
CA SER A 586 -27.04 1.81 52.57
C SER A 586 -26.09 0.61 52.44
N LEU A 587 -24.80 0.84 52.57
CA LEU A 587 -23.76 -0.20 52.67
C LEU A 587 -23.20 -0.23 54.09
N LYS A 588 -23.51 -1.27 54.87
CA LYS A 588 -23.04 -1.43 56.24
C LYS A 588 -23.33 -0.19 57.13
N GLY A 589 -24.46 0.49 56.92
CA GLY A 589 -24.88 1.67 57.65
C GLY A 589 -24.34 3.01 57.15
N LYS A 590 -23.53 3.01 56.05
CA LYS A 590 -23.09 4.22 55.38
C LYS A 590 -23.96 4.47 54.14
N GLU A 591 -24.49 5.67 53.99
CA GLU A 591 -25.17 6.08 52.77
C GLU A 591 -24.18 6.37 51.64
N ILE A 592 -24.47 5.84 50.47
CA ILE A 592 -23.70 6.03 49.24
C ILE A 592 -24.66 6.44 48.12
N GLU A 593 -24.36 7.52 47.43
CA GLU A 593 -25.05 7.91 46.19
C GLU A 593 -24.59 7.04 45.03
N THR A 594 -25.53 6.52 44.23
CA THR A 594 -25.25 5.52 43.19
C THR A 594 -26.28 5.60 42.07
N TYR A 595 -25.90 5.21 40.85
CA TYR A 595 -26.85 4.97 39.78
C TYR A 595 -27.67 3.71 40.08
N ALA A 596 -28.98 3.78 39.80
CA ALA A 596 -29.87 2.63 39.77
C ALA A 596 -30.95 2.80 38.68
N TYR A 597 -31.45 1.70 38.15
CA TYR A 597 -32.52 1.69 37.17
C TYR A 597 -33.85 1.43 37.90
N LEU A 598 -34.74 2.43 37.94
CA LEU A 598 -36.02 2.35 38.58
C LEU A 598 -37.13 2.05 37.57
N TYR A 599 -38.06 1.17 37.90
CA TYR A 599 -39.15 0.79 37.00
C TYR A 599 -40.15 1.91 36.81
N ASN A 600 -40.49 2.23 35.57
CA ASN A 600 -41.24 3.44 35.19
C ASN A 600 -42.62 3.16 34.57
N LYS A 601 -43.17 1.96 34.74
CA LYS A 601 -44.52 1.63 34.25
C LYS A 601 -45.45 1.25 35.38
N LYS A 602 -46.74 1.06 35.06
CA LYS A 602 -47.78 0.69 36.04
C LYS A 602 -47.48 -0.67 36.64
N ILE A 603 -47.47 -0.78 37.95
CA ILE A 603 -47.19 -2.00 38.72
C ILE A 603 -48.51 -2.63 39.20
N ASP A 604 -48.59 -3.98 39.18
CA ASP A 604 -49.65 -4.73 39.89
C ASP A 604 -49.19 -4.95 41.35
N PRO A 605 -49.88 -4.43 42.33
CA PRO A 605 -49.52 -4.61 43.75
C PRO A 605 -49.47 -6.07 44.21
N LYS A 606 -50.10 -6.99 43.47
CA LYS A 606 -50.11 -8.42 43.80
C LYS A 606 -48.80 -9.14 43.49
N THR A 607 -47.95 -8.53 42.67
CA THR A 607 -46.66 -9.12 42.26
C THR A 607 -45.50 -8.67 43.15
N ARG A 608 -45.80 -8.11 44.33
CA ARG A 608 -44.80 -7.62 45.26
C ARG A 608 -43.91 -8.75 45.78
N ILE A 609 -42.58 -8.58 45.69
CA ILE A 609 -41.58 -9.45 46.28
C ILE A 609 -41.33 -8.96 47.72
N ALA A 610 -42.01 -9.58 48.69
CA ALA A 610 -42.04 -9.10 50.09
C ALA A 610 -40.68 -9.21 50.78
N SER A 611 -39.80 -10.09 50.33
CA SER A 611 -38.43 -10.24 50.86
C SER A 611 -37.52 -9.05 50.49
N GLY A 612 -37.87 -8.32 49.42
CA GLY A 612 -37.00 -7.29 48.84
C GLY A 612 -35.68 -7.83 48.23
N ASP A 613 -35.50 -9.14 48.18
CA ASP A 613 -34.30 -9.80 47.61
C ASP A 613 -34.72 -10.74 46.47
N TYR A 614 -34.42 -10.38 45.25
CA TYR A 614 -34.78 -11.14 44.04
C TYR A 614 -34.22 -12.55 44.01
N VAL A 615 -33.01 -12.75 44.59
CA VAL A 615 -32.33 -14.04 44.58
C VAL A 615 -32.90 -15.01 45.63
N LYS A 616 -33.56 -14.51 46.68
CA LYS A 616 -34.16 -15.33 47.73
C LYS A 616 -35.66 -15.56 47.55
N GLY A 617 -36.27 -14.93 46.57
CA GLY A 617 -37.65 -15.10 46.15
C GLY A 617 -38.64 -14.34 47.02
#